data_25cae5621d7f2e164f4f7d9483029779
#
_entry.id   25cae5621d7f2e164f4f7d9483029779
#
_cell.length_a   1.000
_cell.length_b   1.000
_cell.length_c   1.000
_cell.angle_alpha   90.00
_cell.angle_beta   90.00
_cell.angle_gamma   90.00
#
_symmetry.space_group_name_H-M   'P 1'
#
loop_
_entity.id
_entity.type
_entity.pdbx_description
1 polymer ?
#
loop_
_entity_poly.entity_id
_entity_poly.type
_entity_poly.pdbx_seq_one_letter_code
_entity_poly.pdbx_strand_id
1 'polypeptide(L)'
;MKNINRGYLPQLSFNGQVTYQSDVATLPDVLSNLLENNGYTVKGLDKDQYRFSLDLNQTIWDGGNMEAQKKVATTQGEVQMAQTDVDMYAVRDRINNLYFGILLIEDKIQLNKDLQELLMSNCNKLETMCKNGIAMQADVNTMRAEYLKARQQMTELHSTQKSFQQILGLFIGKPANEIAELQKPSESMPNSYENKRPELEMFNAQISQNTAQRKLLNSGIRPKLSHFAQGYYGY
;
A
#
# COMPACT_ATOMS: atom_id res chain seq x y z
N MET A 1 9.08 -15.74 -0.22
CA MET A 1 9.93 -16.44 -1.24
C MET A 1 10.36 -17.85 -0.85
N LYS A 2 10.72 -18.15 0.40
CA LYS A 2 11.09 -19.54 0.81
C LYS A 2 9.98 -20.58 0.55
N ASN A 3 8.71 -20.18 0.58
CA ASN A 3 7.58 -21.12 0.37
C ASN A 3 7.44 -21.59 -1.08
N ILE A 4 7.77 -20.77 -2.06
CA ILE A 4 7.68 -21.14 -3.49
C ILE A 4 8.68 -22.25 -3.82
N ASN A 5 9.89 -22.19 -3.26
CA ASN A 5 10.92 -23.21 -3.47
C ASN A 5 10.56 -24.59 -2.88
N ARG A 6 9.62 -24.65 -1.93
CA ARG A 6 9.16 -25.92 -1.34
C ARG A 6 8.33 -26.77 -2.30
N GLY A 7 7.84 -26.19 -3.40
CA GLY A 7 7.11 -26.95 -4.42
C GLY A 7 7.95 -28.01 -5.15
N TYR A 8 9.30 -27.95 -5.06
CA TYR A 8 10.19 -29.02 -5.55
C TYR A 8 10.47 -30.13 -4.52
N LEU A 9 10.03 -29.94 -3.27
CA LEU A 9 10.20 -30.97 -2.24
C LEU A 9 9.23 -32.11 -2.50
N PRO A 10 9.63 -33.39 -2.20
CA PRO A 10 8.73 -34.51 -2.31
C PRO A 10 7.55 -34.35 -1.36
N GLN A 11 6.35 -34.57 -1.86
CA GLN A 11 5.10 -34.60 -1.13
C GLN A 11 4.69 -36.02 -0.87
N LEU A 12 4.54 -36.35 0.40
CA LEU A 12 4.10 -37.66 0.84
C LEU A 12 2.68 -37.58 1.34
N SER A 13 1.78 -38.39 0.79
CA SER A 13 0.39 -38.50 1.25
C SER A 13 0.04 -39.92 1.60
N PHE A 14 -0.69 -40.10 2.69
CA PHE A 14 -1.23 -41.39 3.12
C PHE A 14 -2.74 -41.33 2.97
N ASN A 15 -3.30 -42.32 2.26
CA ASN A 15 -4.74 -42.44 2.07
C ASN A 15 -5.19 -43.83 2.55
N GLY A 16 -6.27 -43.86 3.28
CA GLY A 16 -6.93 -45.10 3.71
C GLY A 16 -8.40 -45.08 3.24
N GLN A 17 -8.80 -46.15 2.63
CA GLN A 17 -10.17 -46.37 2.20
C GLN A 17 -10.68 -47.73 2.73
N VAL A 18 -11.86 -47.74 3.31
CA VAL A 18 -12.58 -48.94 3.70
C VAL A 18 -13.94 -48.88 3.02
N THR A 19 -14.27 -49.94 2.32
CA THR A 19 -15.56 -50.07 1.60
C THR A 19 -16.25 -51.36 2.00
N TYR A 20 -17.50 -51.25 2.41
CA TYR A 20 -18.38 -52.39 2.61
C TYR A 20 -19.44 -52.43 1.51
N GLN A 21 -19.59 -53.54 0.82
CA GLN A 21 -20.60 -53.76 -0.20
C GLN A 21 -21.61 -54.81 0.29
N SER A 22 -22.88 -54.47 0.31
CA SER A 22 -23.94 -55.38 0.70
C SER A 22 -24.09 -56.55 -0.27
N ASP A 23 -23.72 -56.31 -1.55
CA ASP A 23 -23.73 -57.32 -2.60
C ASP A 23 -22.53 -57.17 -3.52
N VAL A 24 -21.90 -58.27 -3.92
CA VAL A 24 -20.74 -58.31 -4.79
C VAL A 24 -21.06 -59.12 -6.02
N ALA A 25 -20.44 -58.76 -7.15
CA ALA A 25 -20.62 -59.49 -8.39
C ALA A 25 -20.04 -60.93 -8.21
N THR A 26 -20.94 -61.89 -8.31
CA THR A 26 -20.57 -63.28 -8.33
C THR A 26 -20.70 -63.82 -9.75
N LEU A 27 -19.87 -64.84 -10.10
CA LEU A 27 -20.06 -65.52 -11.35
C LEU A 27 -21.40 -66.28 -11.38
N PRO A 28 -22.09 -66.31 -12.52
CA PRO A 28 -23.29 -67.09 -12.65
C PRO A 28 -23.02 -68.60 -12.27
N ASP A 29 -23.99 -69.13 -11.52
CA ASP A 29 -23.84 -70.50 -10.95
C ASP A 29 -23.41 -71.58 -11.99
N VAL A 30 -23.87 -71.41 -13.22
CA VAL A 30 -23.49 -72.34 -14.33
C VAL A 30 -22.01 -72.31 -14.67
N LEU A 31 -21.41 -71.09 -14.58
CA LEU A 31 -19.99 -70.86 -14.91
C LEU A 31 -19.10 -71.26 -13.74
N SER A 32 -19.52 -71.00 -12.51
CA SER A 32 -18.81 -71.38 -11.30
C SER A 32 -18.71 -72.91 -11.18
N ASN A 33 -19.83 -73.66 -11.45
CA ASN A 33 -19.84 -75.11 -11.43
C ASN A 33 -18.99 -75.75 -12.52
N LEU A 34 -18.94 -75.13 -13.72
CA LEU A 34 -18.06 -75.63 -14.82
C LEU A 34 -16.58 -75.45 -14.51
N LEU A 35 -16.20 -74.37 -13.82
CA LEU A 35 -14.82 -74.10 -13.43
C LEU A 35 -14.39 -74.98 -12.26
N GLU A 36 -15.24 -75.18 -11.26
CA GLU A 36 -14.99 -76.07 -10.13
C GLU A 36 -14.81 -77.56 -10.58
N ASN A 37 -15.65 -78.01 -11.52
CA ASN A 37 -15.51 -79.38 -12.10
C ASN A 37 -14.21 -79.61 -12.89
N ASN A 38 -13.57 -78.51 -13.33
CA ASN A 38 -12.27 -78.51 -13.97
C ASN A 38 -11.10 -78.21 -13.07
N GLY A 39 -11.33 -78.11 -11.72
CA GLY A 39 -10.28 -77.94 -10.74
C GLY A 39 -9.89 -76.46 -10.51
N TYR A 40 -10.67 -75.50 -11.01
CA TYR A 40 -10.45 -74.04 -10.81
C TYR A 40 -11.41 -73.52 -9.77
N THR A 41 -10.91 -73.11 -8.61
CA THR A 41 -11.69 -72.41 -7.58
C THR A 41 -11.69 -70.88 -7.85
N VAL A 42 -12.82 -70.36 -8.23
CA VAL A 42 -12.97 -68.89 -8.37
C VAL A 42 -13.50 -68.34 -7.07
N LYS A 43 -12.64 -67.65 -6.33
CA LYS A 43 -13.04 -66.95 -5.10
C LYS A 43 -13.74 -65.65 -5.49
N GLY A 44 -14.99 -65.48 -5.07
CA GLY A 44 -15.72 -64.20 -5.23
C GLY A 44 -15.02 -63.05 -4.51
N LEU A 45 -15.34 -61.82 -4.90
CA LEU A 45 -14.86 -60.62 -4.22
C LEU A 45 -15.38 -60.60 -2.78
N ASP A 46 -14.52 -60.30 -1.82
CA ASP A 46 -14.94 -60.11 -0.43
C ASP A 46 -15.81 -58.85 -0.29
N LYS A 47 -16.82 -58.91 0.57
CA LYS A 47 -17.72 -57.77 0.84
C LYS A 47 -17.05 -56.62 1.56
N ASP A 48 -16.00 -56.94 2.33
CA ASP A 48 -15.19 -56.02 3.07
C ASP A 48 -13.89 -55.76 2.28
N GLN A 49 -13.76 -54.51 1.78
CA GLN A 49 -12.55 -54.13 1.06
C GLN A 49 -11.86 -52.99 1.79
N TYR A 50 -10.58 -53.10 1.98
CA TYR A 50 -9.77 -52.03 2.54
C TYR A 50 -8.54 -51.79 1.67
N ARG A 51 -8.18 -50.49 1.56
CA ARG A 51 -6.98 -50.07 0.82
C ARG A 51 -6.27 -48.97 1.57
N PHE A 52 -5.01 -49.17 1.81
CA PHE A 52 -4.11 -48.13 2.30
C PHE A 52 -3.11 -47.82 1.19
N SER A 53 -2.93 -46.56 0.84
CA SER A 53 -1.91 -46.14 -0.12
C SER A 53 -0.99 -45.09 0.49
N LEU A 54 0.28 -45.22 0.14
CA LEU A 54 1.32 -44.24 0.40
C LEU A 54 1.78 -43.69 -0.94
N ASP A 55 1.48 -42.41 -1.18
CA ASP A 55 1.75 -41.75 -2.45
C ASP A 55 2.89 -40.76 -2.26
N LEU A 56 3.93 -40.85 -3.07
CA LEU A 56 5.04 -39.91 -3.16
C LEU A 56 4.94 -39.16 -4.48
N ASN A 57 4.85 -37.86 -4.42
CA ASN A 57 4.83 -36.99 -5.59
C ASN A 57 5.96 -35.97 -5.49
N GLN A 58 6.78 -35.85 -6.55
CA GLN A 58 7.86 -34.86 -6.62
C GLN A 58 7.94 -34.25 -8.01
N THR A 59 7.85 -32.92 -8.04
CA THR A 59 8.10 -32.16 -9.26
C THR A 59 9.60 -32.00 -9.46
N ILE A 60 10.11 -32.52 -10.59
CA ILE A 60 11.51 -32.40 -11.00
C ILE A 60 11.71 -31.13 -11.80
N TRP A 61 10.79 -30.84 -12.71
CA TRP A 61 10.79 -29.62 -13.53
C TRP A 61 9.37 -29.20 -13.86
N ASP A 62 9.08 -27.92 -13.60
CA ASP A 62 7.73 -27.34 -13.72
C ASP A 62 7.58 -26.38 -14.90
N GLY A 63 8.47 -26.45 -15.90
CA GLY A 63 8.48 -25.52 -17.02
C GLY A 63 8.99 -24.13 -16.67
N GLY A 64 9.61 -23.94 -15.50
CA GLY A 64 10.08 -22.66 -14.97
C GLY A 64 8.98 -21.85 -14.27
N ASN A 65 7.86 -22.49 -13.89
CA ASN A 65 6.72 -21.81 -13.27
C ASN A 65 7.09 -21.24 -11.90
N MET A 66 7.76 -22.00 -11.03
CA MET A 66 8.17 -21.54 -9.70
C MET A 66 9.16 -20.38 -9.76
N GLU A 67 10.10 -20.41 -10.73
CA GLU A 67 11.01 -19.29 -10.95
C GLU A 67 10.26 -18.05 -11.42
N ALA A 68 9.32 -18.21 -12.35
CA ALA A 68 8.48 -17.11 -12.82
C ALA A 68 7.59 -16.53 -11.70
N GLN A 69 6.98 -17.38 -10.85
CA GLN A 69 6.24 -16.94 -9.67
C GLN A 69 7.12 -16.15 -8.69
N LYS A 70 8.34 -16.59 -8.44
CA LYS A 70 9.31 -15.89 -7.62
C LYS A 70 9.63 -14.51 -8.20
N LYS A 71 9.83 -14.43 -9.52
CA LYS A 71 10.09 -13.14 -10.19
C LYS A 71 8.89 -12.20 -10.10
N VAL A 72 7.65 -12.70 -10.27
CA VAL A 72 6.43 -11.90 -10.08
C VAL A 72 6.35 -11.37 -8.65
N ALA A 73 6.59 -12.21 -7.64
CA ALA A 73 6.57 -11.76 -6.24
C ALA A 73 7.65 -10.70 -5.94
N THR A 74 8.83 -10.83 -6.57
CA THR A 74 9.92 -9.83 -6.42
C THR A 74 9.53 -8.51 -7.06
N THR A 75 9.10 -8.53 -8.34
CA THR A 75 8.72 -7.31 -9.06
C THR A 75 7.49 -6.63 -8.46
N GLN A 76 6.58 -7.38 -7.85
CA GLN A 76 5.47 -6.80 -7.10
C GLN A 76 5.96 -6.03 -5.86
N GLY A 77 6.96 -6.54 -5.15
CA GLY A 77 7.62 -5.82 -4.06
C GLY A 77 8.30 -4.54 -4.55
N GLU A 78 8.97 -4.59 -5.71
CA GLU A 78 9.60 -3.42 -6.34
C GLU A 78 8.56 -2.32 -6.68
N VAL A 79 7.40 -2.70 -7.23
CA VAL A 79 6.29 -1.76 -7.49
C VAL A 79 5.76 -1.13 -6.20
N GLN A 80 5.61 -1.92 -5.13
CA GLN A 80 5.14 -1.38 -3.84
C GLN A 80 6.15 -0.43 -3.20
N MET A 81 7.45 -0.70 -3.33
CA MET A 81 8.49 0.22 -2.87
C MET A 81 8.45 1.52 -3.66
N ALA A 82 8.40 1.45 -4.99
CA ALA A 82 8.31 2.63 -5.85
C ALA A 82 7.02 3.44 -5.60
N GLN A 83 5.89 2.77 -5.32
CA GLN A 83 4.66 3.46 -4.92
C GLN A 83 4.84 4.22 -3.60
N THR A 84 5.54 3.62 -2.62
CA THR A 84 5.85 4.31 -1.36
C THR A 84 6.69 5.57 -1.58
N ASP A 85 7.63 5.54 -2.53
CA ASP A 85 8.45 6.70 -2.88
C ASP A 85 7.60 7.82 -3.51
N VAL A 86 6.60 7.47 -4.36
CA VAL A 86 5.61 8.41 -4.89
C VAL A 86 4.78 9.03 -3.77
N ASP A 87 4.29 8.22 -2.84
CA ASP A 87 3.50 8.69 -1.70
C ASP A 87 4.32 9.61 -0.79
N MET A 88 5.59 9.27 -0.56
CA MET A 88 6.52 10.12 0.20
C MET A 88 6.82 11.46 -0.51
N TYR A 89 6.84 11.46 -1.84
CA TYR A 89 6.98 12.71 -2.59
C TYR A 89 5.76 13.62 -2.39
N ALA A 90 4.55 13.07 -2.39
CA ALA A 90 3.33 13.83 -2.08
C ALA A 90 3.30 14.37 -0.64
N VAL A 91 3.84 13.61 0.33
CA VAL A 91 4.01 14.09 1.71
C VAL A 91 5.00 15.25 1.77
N ARG A 92 6.10 15.20 1.04
CA ARG A 92 7.08 16.30 0.94
C ARG A 92 6.43 17.58 0.43
N ASP A 93 5.57 17.45 -0.60
CA ASP A 93 4.86 18.61 -1.15
C ASP A 93 3.91 19.25 -0.11
N ARG A 94 3.20 18.43 0.68
CA ARG A 94 2.37 18.93 1.78
C ARG A 94 3.19 19.64 2.85
N ILE A 95 4.35 19.10 3.22
CA ILE A 95 5.25 19.73 4.18
C ILE A 95 5.76 21.07 3.65
N ASN A 96 6.15 21.14 2.37
CA ASN A 96 6.59 22.39 1.74
C ASN A 96 5.47 23.44 1.76
N ASN A 97 4.24 23.05 1.42
CA ASN A 97 3.10 23.98 1.44
C ASN A 97 2.81 24.51 2.85
N LEU A 98 2.93 23.69 3.89
CA LEU A 98 2.80 24.13 5.27
C LEU A 98 3.95 25.05 5.67
N TYR A 99 5.17 24.71 5.33
CA TYR A 99 6.37 25.49 5.62
C TYR A 99 6.31 26.90 5.02
N PHE A 100 6.08 26.97 3.71
CA PHE A 100 5.93 28.27 3.03
C PHE A 100 4.66 29.02 3.45
N GLY A 101 3.59 28.29 3.79
CA GLY A 101 2.37 28.87 4.34
C GLY A 101 2.63 29.58 5.67
N ILE A 102 3.42 29.01 6.57
CA ILE A 102 3.80 29.65 7.85
C ILE A 102 4.62 30.92 7.58
N LEU A 103 5.64 30.83 6.72
CA LEU A 103 6.45 32.01 6.37
C LEU A 103 5.61 33.15 5.77
N LEU A 104 4.67 32.83 4.90
CA LEU A 104 3.76 33.82 4.33
C LEU A 104 2.85 34.45 5.39
N ILE A 105 2.37 33.67 6.35
CA ILE A 105 1.54 34.19 7.45
C ILE A 105 2.37 35.09 8.35
N GLU A 106 3.64 34.78 8.61
CA GLU A 106 4.55 35.64 9.38
C GLU A 106 4.74 37.03 8.71
N ASP A 107 4.98 37.05 7.41
CA ASP A 107 5.07 38.28 6.65
C ASP A 107 3.73 39.07 6.69
N LYS A 108 2.57 38.38 6.60
CA LYS A 108 1.24 39.00 6.73
C LYS A 108 0.98 39.56 8.13
N ILE A 109 1.43 38.89 9.18
CA ILE A 109 1.33 39.37 10.56
C ILE A 109 2.13 40.67 10.72
N GLN A 110 3.34 40.71 10.17
CA GLN A 110 4.15 41.94 10.24
C GLN A 110 3.47 43.08 9.49
N LEU A 111 3.01 42.86 8.27
CA LEU A 111 2.28 43.88 7.49
C LEU A 111 1.02 44.36 8.20
N ASN A 112 0.27 43.47 8.86
CA ASN A 112 -0.91 43.82 9.60
C ASN A 112 -0.58 44.67 10.87
N LYS A 113 0.55 44.41 11.54
CA LYS A 113 1.04 45.27 12.64
C LYS A 113 1.31 46.67 12.15
N ASP A 114 2.03 46.82 11.06
CA ASP A 114 2.36 48.11 10.46
C ASP A 114 1.07 48.86 10.08
N LEU A 115 0.08 48.15 9.52
CA LEU A 115 -1.24 48.71 9.21
C LEU A 115 -1.98 49.17 10.47
N GLN A 116 -1.98 48.40 11.54
CA GLN A 116 -2.62 48.80 12.81
C GLN A 116 -1.99 50.06 13.43
N GLU A 117 -0.66 50.15 13.37
CA GLU A 117 0.06 51.34 13.84
C GLU A 117 -0.32 52.59 13.03
N LEU A 118 -0.39 52.47 11.70
CA LEU A 118 -0.82 53.55 10.80
C LEU A 118 -2.25 53.98 11.11
N LEU A 119 -3.18 53.01 11.20
CA LEU A 119 -4.59 53.28 11.48
C LEU A 119 -4.78 53.96 12.85
N MET A 120 -4.05 53.49 13.87
CA MET A 120 -4.10 54.10 15.22
C MET A 120 -3.56 55.52 15.19
N SER A 121 -2.45 55.78 14.49
CA SER A 121 -1.94 57.17 14.31
C SER A 121 -2.96 58.08 13.66
N ASN A 122 -3.62 57.59 12.59
CA ASN A 122 -4.65 58.35 11.90
C ASN A 122 -5.91 58.58 12.76
N CYS A 123 -6.33 57.58 13.56
CA CYS A 123 -7.41 57.79 14.55
C CYS A 123 -7.10 58.91 15.51
N ASN A 124 -5.89 58.94 16.09
CA ASN A 124 -5.49 59.99 17.06
C ASN A 124 -5.46 61.38 16.41
N LYS A 125 -5.03 61.48 15.15
CA LYS A 125 -5.06 62.73 14.38
C LYS A 125 -6.49 63.21 14.16
N LEU A 126 -7.38 62.32 13.71
CA LEU A 126 -8.78 62.64 13.46
C LEU A 126 -9.53 63.00 14.75
N GLU A 127 -9.24 62.31 15.86
CA GLU A 127 -9.79 62.66 17.15
C GLU A 127 -9.39 64.12 17.58
N THR A 128 -8.14 64.49 17.34
CA THR A 128 -7.65 65.87 17.63
C THR A 128 -8.32 66.89 16.71
N MET A 129 -8.47 66.57 15.41
CA MET A 129 -9.17 67.45 14.46
C MET A 129 -10.66 67.56 14.78
N CYS A 130 -11.30 66.52 15.24
CA CYS A 130 -12.70 66.54 15.68
C CYS A 130 -12.88 67.44 16.91
N LYS A 131 -11.99 67.33 17.89
CA LYS A 131 -11.99 68.20 19.07
C LYS A 131 -11.83 69.68 18.69
N ASN A 132 -11.11 70.02 17.63
CA ASN A 132 -10.93 71.34 17.12
C ASN A 132 -12.02 71.78 16.12
N GLY A 133 -13.05 70.95 15.89
CA GLY A 133 -14.16 71.28 14.99
C GLY A 133 -13.84 71.18 13.50
N ILE A 134 -12.71 70.56 13.12
CA ILE A 134 -12.23 70.45 11.75
C ILE A 134 -12.70 69.14 11.06
N ALA A 135 -12.93 68.05 11.84
CA ALA A 135 -13.40 66.79 11.38
C ALA A 135 -14.71 66.37 12.07
N MET A 136 -15.46 65.42 11.42
CA MET A 136 -16.71 64.93 11.98
C MET A 136 -16.45 63.66 12.85
N GLN A 137 -17.30 63.46 13.85
CA GLN A 137 -17.25 62.25 14.68
C GLN A 137 -17.45 60.99 13.84
N ALA A 138 -18.17 61.08 12.74
CA ALA A 138 -18.36 59.97 11.78
C ALA A 138 -17.04 59.51 11.18
N ASP A 139 -16.11 60.43 10.85
CA ASP A 139 -14.80 60.09 10.28
C ASP A 139 -13.94 59.35 11.31
N VAL A 140 -13.95 59.78 12.57
CA VAL A 140 -13.27 59.08 13.66
C VAL A 140 -13.82 57.66 13.84
N ASN A 141 -15.14 57.51 13.83
CA ASN A 141 -15.78 56.19 13.99
C ASN A 141 -15.45 55.25 12.81
N THR A 142 -15.43 55.78 11.60
CA THR A 142 -15.03 55.00 10.40
C THR A 142 -13.59 54.50 10.52
N MET A 143 -12.66 55.35 10.90
CA MET A 143 -11.26 54.97 11.05
C MET A 143 -11.06 53.96 12.20
N ARG A 144 -11.81 54.14 13.31
CA ARG A 144 -11.80 53.18 14.40
C ARG A 144 -12.37 51.83 14.00
N ALA A 145 -13.40 51.77 13.13
CA ALA A 145 -13.93 50.54 12.60
C ALA A 145 -12.88 49.80 11.74
N GLU A 146 -12.13 50.53 10.90
CA GLU A 146 -11.05 49.93 10.12
C GLU A 146 -9.91 49.38 11.00
N TYR A 147 -9.55 50.10 12.06
CA TYR A 147 -8.59 49.59 13.03
C TYR A 147 -9.07 48.29 13.71
N LEU A 148 -10.35 48.20 14.09
CA LEU A 148 -10.92 47.01 14.71
C LEU A 148 -10.95 45.83 13.74
N LYS A 149 -11.22 46.07 12.44
CA LYS A 149 -11.12 45.04 11.40
C LYS A 149 -9.68 44.51 11.27
N ALA A 150 -8.68 45.38 11.26
CA ALA A 150 -7.28 44.98 11.22
C ALA A 150 -6.89 44.14 12.44
N ARG A 151 -7.40 44.49 13.65
CA ARG A 151 -7.22 43.65 14.85
C ARG A 151 -7.88 42.26 14.75
N GLN A 152 -9.09 42.22 14.20
CA GLN A 152 -9.77 40.93 13.95
C GLN A 152 -8.94 40.07 13.01
N GLN A 153 -8.47 40.63 11.91
CA GLN A 153 -7.62 39.92 10.94
C GLN A 153 -6.31 39.40 11.56
N MET A 154 -5.72 40.18 12.49
CA MET A 154 -4.55 39.73 13.25
C MET A 154 -4.84 38.47 14.06
N THR A 155 -6.01 38.39 14.71
CA THR A 155 -6.42 37.20 15.48
C THR A 155 -6.58 35.96 14.57
N GLU A 156 -7.16 36.15 13.39
CA GLU A 156 -7.30 35.10 12.38
C GLU A 156 -5.94 34.61 11.87
N LEU A 157 -5.00 35.52 11.58
CA LEU A 157 -3.65 35.20 11.16
C LEU A 157 -2.89 34.35 12.21
N HIS A 158 -2.94 34.78 13.49
CA HIS A 158 -2.32 34.04 14.57
C HIS A 158 -2.94 32.63 14.76
N SER A 159 -4.27 32.52 14.65
CA SER A 159 -4.97 31.25 14.74
C SER A 159 -4.56 30.28 13.59
N THR A 160 -4.46 30.82 12.39
CA THR A 160 -4.04 30.06 11.19
C THR A 160 -2.57 29.63 11.31
N GLN A 161 -1.68 30.53 11.75
CA GLN A 161 -0.28 30.23 12.01
C GLN A 161 -0.13 29.07 12.98
N LYS A 162 -0.82 29.16 14.12
CA LYS A 162 -0.80 28.10 15.14
C LYS A 162 -1.30 26.77 14.58
N SER A 163 -2.36 26.78 13.79
CA SER A 163 -2.89 25.55 13.15
C SER A 163 -1.87 24.93 12.19
N PHE A 164 -1.21 25.73 11.35
CA PHE A 164 -0.19 25.24 10.43
C PHE A 164 1.04 24.71 11.17
N GLN A 165 1.47 25.36 12.25
CA GLN A 165 2.55 24.89 13.12
C GLN A 165 2.20 23.56 13.79
N GLN A 166 0.96 23.38 14.25
CA GLN A 166 0.50 22.12 14.83
C GLN A 166 0.53 20.98 13.81
N ILE A 167 0.01 21.24 12.60
CA ILE A 167 0.00 20.23 11.53
C ILE A 167 1.44 19.87 11.11
N LEU A 168 2.30 20.86 10.93
CA LEU A 168 3.71 20.62 10.61
C LEU A 168 4.41 19.83 11.72
N GLY A 169 4.11 20.14 12.98
CA GLY A 169 4.61 19.40 14.15
C GLY A 169 4.27 17.93 14.13
N LEU A 170 3.04 17.57 13.70
CA LEU A 170 2.62 16.19 13.56
C LEU A 170 3.46 15.45 12.50
N PHE A 171 3.80 16.10 11.38
CA PHE A 171 4.63 15.49 10.34
C PHE A 171 6.07 15.25 10.76
N ILE A 172 6.65 16.16 11.57
CA ILE A 172 8.07 16.07 11.98
C ILE A 172 8.25 15.48 13.38
N GLY A 173 7.16 15.12 14.06
CA GLY A 173 7.18 14.54 15.42
C GLY A 173 7.63 15.52 16.49
N LYS A 174 7.43 16.84 16.29
CA LYS A 174 7.80 17.90 17.25
C LYS A 174 6.57 18.67 17.71
N PRO A 175 6.55 19.16 18.96
CA PRO A 175 5.49 20.02 19.43
C PRO A 175 5.53 21.39 18.72
N ALA A 176 4.37 22.02 18.52
CA ALA A 176 4.23 23.29 17.79
C ALA A 176 5.12 24.41 18.37
N ASN A 177 5.39 24.39 19.66
CA ASN A 177 6.21 25.39 20.36
C ASN A 177 7.70 25.37 19.93
N GLU A 178 8.18 24.26 19.38
CA GLU A 178 9.54 24.13 18.87
C GLU A 178 9.67 24.57 17.40
N ILE A 179 8.55 24.92 16.73
CA ILE A 179 8.49 25.33 15.33
C ILE A 179 8.40 26.87 15.24
N ALA A 180 8.91 27.57 16.24
CA ALA A 180 8.68 29.00 16.39
C ALA A 180 9.40 29.87 15.34
N GLU A 181 10.55 29.46 14.83
CA GLU A 181 11.34 30.24 13.85
C GLU A 181 11.73 29.37 12.64
N LEU A 182 11.06 29.61 11.52
CA LEU A 182 11.40 29.01 10.25
C LEU A 182 12.35 29.92 9.48
N GLN A 183 13.44 29.36 8.97
CA GLN A 183 14.39 30.14 8.15
C GLN A 183 13.88 30.24 6.72
N LYS A 184 13.95 31.44 6.12
CA LYS A 184 13.68 31.58 4.68
C LYS A 184 14.76 30.83 3.89
N PRO A 185 14.39 29.89 2.97
CA PRO A 185 15.38 29.19 2.19
C PRO A 185 16.10 30.16 1.25
N SER A 186 17.42 29.96 1.10
CA SER A 186 18.21 30.69 0.12
C SER A 186 17.91 30.17 -1.29
N GLU A 187 17.85 31.06 -2.26
CA GLU A 187 17.71 30.69 -3.67
C GLU A 187 18.95 29.89 -4.10
N SER A 188 18.76 28.65 -4.49
CA SER A 188 19.79 27.83 -5.13
C SER A 188 19.33 27.42 -6.51
N MET A 189 20.17 27.66 -7.52
CA MET A 189 19.90 27.15 -8.87
C MET A 189 20.06 25.62 -8.88
N PRO A 190 19.15 24.87 -9.50
CA PRO A 190 19.29 23.42 -9.60
C PRO A 190 20.51 23.07 -10.45
N ASN A 191 21.37 22.19 -9.90
CA ASN A 191 22.60 21.75 -10.56
C ASN A 191 22.34 20.81 -11.78
N SER A 192 21.12 20.35 -11.98
CA SER A 192 20.76 19.40 -13.05
C SER A 192 19.26 19.51 -13.35
N TYR A 193 18.93 19.46 -14.66
CA TYR A 193 17.55 19.42 -15.15
C TYR A 193 17.06 17.98 -15.39
N GLU A 194 17.75 16.98 -14.83
CA GLU A 194 17.32 15.59 -14.91
C GLU A 194 15.97 15.38 -14.20
N ASN A 195 15.06 14.72 -14.89
CA ASN A 195 13.75 14.42 -14.32
C ASN A 195 13.87 13.23 -13.35
N LYS A 196 13.87 13.51 -12.04
CA LYS A 196 13.98 12.53 -10.95
C LYS A 196 12.64 12.24 -10.27
N ARG A 197 11.54 12.36 -11.00
CA ARG A 197 10.22 12.07 -10.44
C ARG A 197 10.09 10.58 -10.12
N PRO A 198 9.66 10.21 -8.90
CA PRO A 198 9.54 8.81 -8.47
C PRO A 198 8.49 8.04 -9.28
N GLU A 199 7.51 8.73 -9.91
CA GLU A 199 6.52 8.09 -10.79
C GLU A 199 7.16 7.38 -11.98
N LEU A 200 8.31 7.87 -12.49
CA LEU A 200 9.02 7.21 -13.59
C LEU A 200 9.59 5.86 -13.16
N GLU A 201 10.14 5.78 -11.96
CA GLU A 201 10.63 4.52 -11.39
C GLU A 201 9.48 3.54 -11.12
N MET A 202 8.34 4.03 -10.63
CA MET A 202 7.13 3.23 -10.44
C MET A 202 6.65 2.63 -11.77
N PHE A 203 6.59 3.41 -12.88
CA PHE A 203 6.20 2.89 -14.19
C PHE A 203 7.20 1.86 -14.71
N ASN A 204 8.49 2.04 -14.52
CA ASN A 204 9.51 1.06 -14.89
C ASN A 204 9.35 -0.26 -14.10
N ALA A 205 9.06 -0.16 -12.81
CA ALA A 205 8.76 -1.32 -11.97
C ALA A 205 7.48 -2.06 -12.44
N GLN A 206 6.43 -1.33 -12.83
CA GLN A 206 5.20 -1.90 -13.39
C GLN A 206 5.46 -2.61 -14.73
N ILE A 207 6.27 -2.05 -15.61
CA ILE A 207 6.69 -2.71 -16.88
C ILE A 207 7.42 -4.02 -16.57
N SER A 208 8.32 -4.00 -15.60
CA SER A 208 9.05 -5.20 -15.14
C SER A 208 8.11 -6.25 -14.58
N GLN A 209 7.12 -5.87 -13.78
CA GLN A 209 6.08 -6.75 -13.24
C GLN A 209 5.24 -7.37 -14.36
N ASN A 210 4.77 -6.56 -15.32
CA ASN A 210 4.01 -7.08 -16.46
C ASN A 210 4.82 -8.07 -17.30
N THR A 211 6.13 -7.82 -17.46
CA THR A 211 7.04 -8.73 -18.16
C THR A 211 7.19 -10.05 -17.39
N ALA A 212 7.28 -9.99 -16.06
CA ALA A 212 7.34 -11.18 -15.21
C ALA A 212 6.03 -11.99 -15.26
N GLN A 213 4.87 -11.30 -15.21
CA GLN A 213 3.56 -11.94 -15.35
C GLN A 213 3.40 -12.66 -16.70
N ARG A 214 3.84 -12.03 -17.80
CA ARG A 214 3.84 -12.66 -19.12
C ARG A 214 4.70 -13.93 -19.16
N LYS A 215 5.88 -13.92 -18.50
CA LYS A 215 6.72 -15.11 -18.38
C LYS A 215 6.03 -16.21 -17.56
N LEU A 216 5.32 -15.84 -16.50
CA LEU A 216 4.55 -16.79 -15.69
C LEU A 216 3.44 -17.45 -16.50
N LEU A 217 2.66 -16.67 -17.26
CA LEU A 217 1.63 -17.23 -18.16
C LEU A 217 2.24 -18.19 -19.19
N ASN A 218 3.35 -17.81 -19.81
CA ASN A 218 4.05 -18.66 -20.78
C ASN A 218 4.62 -19.94 -20.15
N SER A 219 4.94 -19.96 -18.86
CA SER A 219 5.40 -21.17 -18.17
C SER A 219 4.28 -22.20 -18.00
N GLY A 220 3.03 -21.77 -17.98
CA GLY A 220 1.85 -22.65 -17.87
C GLY A 220 1.64 -23.59 -19.05
N ILE A 221 2.09 -23.19 -20.24
CA ILE A 221 1.98 -23.98 -21.49
C ILE A 221 3.21 -24.86 -21.74
N ARG A 222 4.25 -24.80 -20.92
CA ARG A 222 5.44 -25.61 -21.02
C ARG A 222 5.21 -27.03 -20.42
N PRO A 223 5.85 -28.07 -20.94
CA PRO A 223 5.77 -29.38 -20.33
C PRO A 223 6.29 -29.34 -18.89
N LYS A 224 5.75 -30.24 -18.07
CA LYS A 224 6.18 -30.43 -16.67
C LYS A 224 6.66 -31.84 -16.50
N LEU A 225 7.70 -32.06 -15.72
CA LEU A 225 8.23 -33.36 -15.40
C LEU A 225 8.09 -33.59 -13.89
N SER A 226 7.35 -34.64 -13.52
CA SER A 226 7.19 -35.06 -12.14
C SER A 226 7.46 -36.56 -12.02
N HIS A 227 7.98 -36.97 -10.89
CA HIS A 227 8.11 -38.36 -10.50
C HIS A 227 7.03 -38.68 -9.47
N PHE A 228 6.38 -39.84 -9.64
CA PHE A 228 5.47 -40.36 -8.64
C PHE A 228 5.81 -41.80 -8.30
N ALA A 229 5.63 -42.17 -7.06
CA ALA A 229 5.69 -43.54 -6.59
C ALA A 229 4.49 -43.79 -5.68
N GLN A 230 3.85 -44.95 -5.85
CA GLN A 230 2.72 -45.35 -5.04
C GLN A 230 2.95 -46.75 -4.53
N GLY A 231 2.88 -46.92 -3.23
CA GLY A 231 2.77 -48.22 -2.57
C GLY A 231 1.36 -48.39 -2.03
N TYR A 232 0.75 -49.53 -2.23
CA TYR A 232 -0.56 -49.82 -1.64
C TYR A 232 -0.56 -51.21 -0.97
N TYR A 233 -1.37 -51.28 0.08
CA TYR A 233 -1.70 -52.54 0.76
C TYR A 233 -3.21 -52.58 0.94
N GLY A 234 -3.84 -53.67 0.53
CA GLY A 234 -5.29 -53.80 0.63
C GLY A 234 -5.77 -55.10 0.00
N TYR A 235 -7.00 -55.37 0.34
CA TYR A 235 -7.71 -56.57 -0.08
C TYR A 235 -9.06 -56.19 -0.64
#